data_2b60890ed79eaf346fcebe7c8c683579
#
_entry.id   2b60890ed79eaf346fcebe7c8c683579
#
_cell.length_a   1.000
_cell.length_b   1.000
_cell.length_c   1.000
_cell.angle_alpha   90.00
_cell.angle_beta   90.00
_cell.angle_gamma   90.00
#
_symmetry.space_group_name_H-M   'P 1'
#
loop_
_entity.id
_entity.type
_entity.pdbx_description
1 polymer ?
#
loop_
_entity_poly.entity_id
_entity_poly.type
_entity_poly.pdbx_seq_one_letter_code
_entity_poly.pdbx_strand_id
1 'polypeptide(L)'
;MLVKRLRQRWPQVRIIFRGDSGFCCQRILNYCERANVHYIIGLARNPRLQQITEFLELAMKEVFERIGLKQREIGEFVYAANTWRCQRRVITRLEYGQQGNNPRYVVTNLTGEPKALYDELYCQRGEAENRIKEAQVGLFATRTSCHHFQSNQLRMLLV
;
A
#
# COMPACT_ATOMS: atom_id res chain seq x y z
N MET A 1 -13.14 12.46 11.51
CA MET A 1 -14.08 11.88 12.47
C MET A 1 -13.46 10.74 13.26
N LEU A 2 -13.04 9.64 12.67
CA LEU A 2 -12.38 8.53 13.39
C LEU A 2 -11.10 8.96 14.13
N VAL A 3 -10.17 9.64 13.45
CA VAL A 3 -8.92 10.15 14.03
C VAL A 3 -9.17 11.05 15.25
N LYS A 4 -10.16 11.94 15.18
CA LYS A 4 -10.53 12.80 16.33
C LYS A 4 -11.01 11.97 17.53
N ARG A 5 -11.87 10.96 17.29
CA ARG A 5 -12.35 10.05 18.35
C ARG A 5 -11.23 9.23 18.98
N LEU A 6 -10.32 8.70 18.16
CA LEU A 6 -9.16 7.95 18.65
C LEU A 6 -8.29 8.83 19.56
N ARG A 7 -7.99 10.07 19.13
CA ARG A 7 -7.17 10.99 19.93
C ARG A 7 -7.86 11.56 21.17
N GLN A 8 -9.17 11.64 21.16
CA GLN A 8 -9.92 11.97 22.38
C GLN A 8 -9.72 10.90 23.47
N ARG A 9 -9.70 9.63 23.07
CA ARG A 9 -9.51 8.52 24.03
C ARG A 9 -8.03 8.26 24.33
N TRP A 10 -7.17 8.42 23.34
CA TRP A 10 -5.72 8.19 23.41
C TRP A 10 -4.96 9.34 22.77
N PRO A 11 -4.70 10.42 23.53
CA PRO A 11 -4.12 11.66 22.98
C PRO A 11 -2.76 11.47 22.30
N GLN A 12 -1.94 10.56 22.81
CA GLN A 12 -0.58 10.30 22.31
C GLN A 12 -0.48 9.15 21.32
N VAL A 13 -1.63 8.61 20.86
CA VAL A 13 -1.60 7.46 19.94
C VAL A 13 -0.96 7.84 18.61
N ARG A 14 0.00 7.02 18.19
CA ARG A 14 0.56 7.09 16.83
C ARG A 14 -0.39 6.37 15.87
N ILE A 15 -0.93 7.11 14.92
CA ILE A 15 -1.87 6.58 13.93
C ILE A 15 -1.12 6.42 12.61
N ILE A 16 -1.18 5.23 12.02
CA ILE A 16 -0.64 4.93 10.70
C ILE A 16 -1.78 4.47 9.80
N PHE A 17 -2.01 5.21 8.73
CA PHE A 17 -2.95 4.82 7.69
C PHE A 17 -2.25 3.99 6.62
N ARG A 18 -2.70 2.76 6.42
CA ARG A 18 -2.21 1.86 5.37
C ARG A 18 -3.32 1.61 4.36
N GLY A 19 -3.02 1.80 3.08
CA GLY A 19 -4.00 1.67 2.01
C GLY A 19 -3.41 1.13 0.71
N ASP A 20 -4.28 0.73 -0.21
CA ASP A 20 -3.90 0.43 -1.59
C ASP A 20 -3.87 1.69 -2.46
N SER A 21 -3.60 1.50 -3.75
CA SER A 21 -3.52 2.62 -4.70
C SER A 21 -4.84 3.35 -4.91
N GLY A 22 -5.98 2.75 -4.60
CA GLY A 22 -7.28 3.41 -4.65
C GLY A 22 -7.43 4.54 -3.64
N PHE A 23 -6.66 4.49 -2.54
CA PHE A 23 -6.64 5.55 -1.53
C PHE A 23 -5.58 6.63 -1.80
N CYS A 24 -4.73 6.47 -2.83
CA CYS A 24 -3.66 7.40 -3.13
C CYS A 24 -4.17 8.64 -3.85
N CYS A 25 -4.86 9.51 -3.15
CA CYS A 25 -5.34 10.78 -3.68
C CYS A 25 -4.88 11.97 -2.84
N GLN A 26 -4.72 13.13 -3.47
CA GLN A 26 -4.28 14.37 -2.84
C GLN A 26 -5.07 14.71 -1.57
N ARG A 27 -6.38 14.46 -1.57
CA ARG A 27 -7.27 14.76 -0.44
C ARG A 27 -6.91 13.95 0.81
N ILE A 28 -6.65 12.65 0.64
CA ILE A 28 -6.28 11.76 1.75
C ILE A 28 -4.88 12.09 2.25
N LEU A 29 -3.91 12.25 1.36
CA LEU A 29 -2.54 12.60 1.72
C LEU A 29 -2.48 13.91 2.51
N ASN A 30 -3.13 14.97 2.02
CA ASN A 30 -3.20 16.25 2.72
C ASN A 30 -3.93 16.17 4.06
N TYR A 31 -4.98 15.34 4.15
CA TYR A 31 -5.65 15.12 5.43
C TYR A 31 -4.73 14.47 6.44
N CYS A 32 -4.04 13.42 6.05
CA CYS A 32 -3.09 12.72 6.92
C CYS A 32 -2.00 13.67 7.42
N GLU A 33 -1.40 14.45 6.52
CA GLU A 33 -0.34 15.41 6.85
C GLU A 33 -0.85 16.49 7.84
N ARG A 34 -2.00 17.10 7.56
CA ARG A 34 -2.59 18.12 8.46
C ARG A 34 -3.05 17.56 9.80
N ALA A 35 -3.49 16.31 9.82
CA ALA A 35 -3.97 15.65 11.03
C ALA A 35 -2.85 14.92 11.79
N ASN A 36 -1.58 15.09 11.39
CA ASN A 36 -0.43 14.37 11.94
C ASN A 36 -0.66 12.85 12.00
N VAL A 37 -1.22 12.30 10.93
CA VAL A 37 -1.39 10.86 10.71
C VAL A 37 -0.28 10.39 9.78
N HIS A 38 0.45 9.38 10.20
CA HIS A 38 1.40 8.72 9.32
C HIS A 38 0.65 7.90 8.29
N TYR A 39 1.28 7.68 7.14
CA TYR A 39 0.69 6.84 6.10
C TYR A 39 1.73 6.07 5.31
N ILE A 40 1.31 4.94 4.77
CA ILE A 40 1.97 4.17 3.73
C ILE A 40 0.90 3.63 2.77
N ILE A 41 0.88 4.13 1.55
CA ILE A 41 -0.22 3.91 0.61
C ILE A 41 0.35 3.46 -0.73
N GLY A 42 -0.23 2.41 -1.32
CA GLY A 42 0.12 1.99 -2.68
C GLY A 42 -0.02 3.14 -3.68
N LEU A 43 0.89 3.22 -4.62
CA LEU A 43 0.86 4.20 -5.70
C LEU A 43 0.71 3.46 -7.03
N ALA A 44 -0.30 3.83 -7.81
CA ALA A 44 -0.55 3.22 -9.10
C ALA A 44 0.61 3.48 -10.07
N ARG A 45 0.98 2.44 -10.81
CA ARG A 45 2.01 2.50 -11.85
C ARG A 45 1.62 3.54 -12.90
N ASN A 46 2.56 4.35 -13.32
CA ASN A 46 2.39 5.33 -14.39
C ASN A 46 3.71 5.53 -15.17
N PRO A 47 3.68 6.09 -16.38
CA PRO A 47 4.87 6.23 -17.22
C PRO A 47 6.03 6.99 -16.56
N ARG A 48 5.73 8.02 -15.76
CA ARG A 48 6.76 8.83 -15.10
C ARG A 48 7.48 8.05 -14.00
N LEU A 49 6.77 7.22 -13.23
CA LEU A 49 7.38 6.32 -12.26
C LEU A 49 8.25 5.27 -12.94
N GLN A 50 7.77 4.74 -14.08
CA GLN A 50 8.53 3.77 -14.86
C GLN A 50 9.84 4.37 -15.39
N GLN A 51 9.82 5.58 -15.91
CA GLN A 51 11.04 6.27 -16.36
C GLN A 51 12.07 6.42 -15.24
N ILE A 52 11.62 6.70 -14.01
CA ILE A 52 12.54 6.85 -12.85
C ILE A 52 13.22 5.52 -12.53
N THR A 53 12.54 4.39 -12.69
CA THR A 53 13.05 3.07 -12.31
C THR A 53 13.61 2.27 -13.48
N GLU A 54 13.48 2.74 -14.71
CA GLU A 54 13.80 2.03 -15.96
C GLU A 54 15.24 1.51 -15.99
N PHE A 55 16.20 2.32 -15.60
CA PHE A 55 17.61 1.92 -15.58
C PHE A 55 17.85 0.71 -14.66
N LEU A 56 17.29 0.72 -13.46
CA LEU A 56 17.40 -0.40 -12.52
C LEU A 56 16.65 -1.64 -13.02
N GLU A 57 15.48 -1.43 -13.62
CA GLU A 57 14.68 -2.52 -14.19
C GLU A 57 15.42 -3.24 -15.33
N LEU A 58 16.12 -2.50 -16.20
CA LEU A 58 16.97 -3.05 -17.26
C LEU A 58 18.17 -3.81 -16.69
N ALA A 59 18.86 -3.24 -15.70
CA ALA A 59 19.98 -3.92 -15.05
C ALA A 59 19.55 -5.22 -14.38
N MET A 60 18.40 -5.24 -13.71
CA MET A 60 17.84 -6.44 -13.08
C MET A 60 17.46 -7.51 -14.13
N LYS A 61 16.95 -7.08 -15.27
CA LYS A 61 16.68 -7.96 -16.41
C LYS A 61 17.96 -8.66 -16.90
N GLU A 62 19.02 -7.90 -17.16
CA GLU A 62 20.31 -8.44 -17.61
C GLU A 62 20.89 -9.45 -16.61
N VAL A 63 20.82 -9.14 -15.31
CA VAL A 63 21.25 -10.06 -14.26
C VAL A 63 20.42 -11.33 -14.27
N PHE A 64 19.10 -11.22 -14.37
CA PHE A 64 18.20 -12.38 -14.43
C PHE A 64 18.47 -13.25 -15.66
N GLU A 65 18.68 -12.65 -16.84
CA GLU A 65 18.98 -13.39 -18.07
C GLU A 65 20.31 -14.15 -17.98
N ARG A 66 21.28 -13.62 -17.22
CA ARG A 66 22.59 -14.25 -17.02
C ARG A 66 22.57 -15.39 -16.02
N ILE A 67 21.85 -15.26 -14.90
CA ILE A 67 21.92 -16.21 -13.77
C ILE A 67 20.64 -17.02 -13.53
N GLY A 68 19.52 -16.65 -14.18
CA GLY A 68 18.23 -17.34 -14.04
C GLY A 68 17.53 -17.17 -12.70
N LEU A 69 18.09 -16.39 -11.76
CA LEU A 69 17.53 -16.20 -10.42
C LEU A 69 16.73 -14.92 -10.34
N LYS A 70 15.56 -15.00 -9.70
CA LYS A 70 14.70 -13.83 -9.44
C LYS A 70 15.49 -12.72 -8.76
N GLN A 71 15.41 -11.53 -9.33
CA GLN A 71 16.00 -10.31 -8.79
C GLN A 71 14.95 -9.53 -7.99
N ARG A 72 15.36 -8.91 -6.89
CA ARG A 72 14.51 -8.06 -6.08
C ARG A 72 15.32 -6.95 -5.43
N GLU A 73 14.91 -5.71 -5.67
CA GLU A 73 15.52 -4.51 -5.11
C GLU A 73 14.46 -3.61 -4.49
N ILE A 74 14.82 -2.95 -3.40
CA ILE A 74 14.00 -1.93 -2.76
C ILE A 74 14.82 -0.65 -2.70
N GLY A 75 14.25 0.40 -3.24
CA GLY A 75 14.84 1.74 -3.24
C GLY A 75 13.83 2.80 -2.86
N GLU A 76 14.27 4.03 -2.86
CA GLU A 76 13.41 5.17 -2.61
C GLU A 76 13.82 6.38 -3.44
N PHE A 77 12.85 7.24 -3.67
CA PHE A 77 13.04 8.52 -4.34
C PHE A 77 11.95 9.51 -3.95
N VAL A 78 12.15 10.76 -4.35
CA VAL A 78 11.16 11.82 -4.15
C VAL A 78 10.35 12.01 -5.43
N TYR A 79 9.04 12.03 -5.31
CA TYR A 79 8.12 12.11 -6.45
C TYR A 79 6.95 13.04 -6.19
N ALA A 80 6.47 13.69 -7.23
CA ALA A 80 5.22 14.44 -7.24
C ALA A 80 4.37 14.06 -8.46
N ALA A 81 3.17 13.57 -8.24
CA ALA A 81 2.17 13.47 -9.30
C ALA A 81 1.67 14.86 -9.71
N ASN A 82 1.16 15.00 -10.93
CA ASN A 82 0.66 16.29 -11.43
C ASN A 82 -0.43 16.93 -10.56
N THR A 83 -1.18 16.10 -9.84
CA THR A 83 -2.25 16.53 -8.92
C THR A 83 -1.75 16.85 -7.51
N TRP A 84 -0.48 16.59 -7.21
CA TRP A 84 0.08 16.82 -5.88
C TRP A 84 0.68 18.21 -5.75
N ARG A 85 0.46 18.85 -4.59
CA ARG A 85 0.99 20.18 -4.30
C ARG A 85 2.46 20.18 -3.87
N CYS A 86 2.96 19.03 -3.43
CA CYS A 86 4.33 18.87 -2.96
C CYS A 86 4.88 17.50 -3.34
N GLN A 87 6.20 17.42 -3.30
CA GLN A 87 6.92 16.15 -3.46
C GLN A 87 6.76 15.30 -2.19
N ARG A 88 6.74 13.98 -2.37
CA ARG A 88 6.64 12.99 -1.29
C ARG A 88 7.62 11.86 -1.50
N ARG A 89 8.02 11.25 -0.40
CA ARG A 89 8.84 10.05 -0.40
C ARG A 89 8.07 8.90 -1.02
N VAL A 90 8.67 8.24 -1.99
CA VAL A 90 8.15 7.02 -2.62
C VAL A 90 9.17 5.91 -2.43
N ILE A 91 8.72 4.79 -1.89
CA ILE A 91 9.50 3.56 -1.82
C ILE A 91 9.08 2.70 -3.00
N THR A 92 10.05 2.16 -3.71
CA THR A 92 9.84 1.24 -4.83
C THR A 92 10.38 -0.14 -4.48
N ARG A 93 9.60 -1.17 -4.82
CA ARG A 93 10.05 -2.55 -4.90
C ARG A 93 10.07 -2.96 -6.36
N LEU A 94 11.23 -3.24 -6.86
CA LEU A 94 11.44 -3.78 -8.20
C LEU A 94 11.66 -5.28 -8.10
N GLU A 95 10.99 -6.04 -8.91
CA GLU A 95 11.21 -7.49 -9.05
C GLU A 95 11.26 -7.86 -10.53
N TYR A 96 12.21 -8.71 -10.88
CA TYR A 96 12.30 -9.30 -12.18
C TYR A 96 12.45 -10.83 -12.07
N GLY A 97 11.65 -11.57 -12.79
CA GLY A 97 11.65 -13.04 -12.76
C GLY A 97 11.02 -13.62 -14.02
N GLN A 98 10.61 -14.89 -13.97
CA GLN A 98 10.02 -15.60 -15.12
C GLN A 98 8.78 -14.89 -15.71
N GLN A 99 8.01 -14.17 -14.91
CA GLN A 99 6.85 -13.39 -15.35
C GLN A 99 7.21 -11.99 -15.84
N GLY A 100 8.50 -11.67 -15.93
CA GLY A 100 9.01 -10.37 -16.30
C GLY A 100 9.05 -9.39 -15.12
N ASN A 101 8.97 -8.10 -15.45
CA ASN A 101 9.11 -6.99 -14.52
C ASN A 101 7.83 -6.74 -13.72
N ASN A 102 7.96 -6.61 -12.41
CA ASN A 102 6.84 -6.35 -11.49
C ASN A 102 7.18 -5.23 -10.50
N PRO A 103 7.25 -3.98 -10.96
CA PRO A 103 7.48 -2.84 -10.07
C PRO A 103 6.26 -2.54 -9.19
N ARG A 104 6.51 -2.17 -7.94
CA ARG A 104 5.51 -1.69 -6.99
C ARG A 104 6.00 -0.41 -6.35
N TYR A 105 5.10 0.51 -6.14
CA TYR A 105 5.39 1.81 -5.55
C TYR A 105 4.48 2.09 -4.38
N VAL A 106 5.01 2.68 -3.33
CA VAL A 106 4.23 3.15 -2.17
C VAL A 106 4.69 4.56 -1.79
N VAL A 107 3.74 5.43 -1.50
CA VAL A 107 4.00 6.77 -0.99
C VAL A 107 3.87 6.77 0.53
N THR A 108 4.76 7.48 1.21
CA THR A 108 4.78 7.51 2.66
C THR A 108 5.33 8.84 3.21
N ASN A 109 4.90 9.21 4.42
CA ASN A 109 5.51 10.25 5.24
C ASN A 109 6.27 9.66 6.46
N LEU A 110 6.42 8.35 6.49
CA LEU A 110 7.19 7.67 7.53
C LEU A 110 8.69 7.86 7.29
N THR A 111 9.42 7.97 8.39
CA THR A 111 10.88 7.87 8.43
C THR A 111 11.29 6.43 8.73
N GLY A 112 12.49 6.05 8.33
CA GLY A 112 13.03 4.71 8.55
C GLY A 112 13.53 4.06 7.27
N GLU A 113 14.04 2.87 7.39
CA GLU A 113 14.66 2.10 6.32
C GLU A 113 13.59 1.62 5.32
N PRO A 114 13.76 1.86 3.99
CA PRO A 114 12.75 1.56 2.96
C PRO A 114 12.31 0.10 2.97
N LYS A 115 13.24 -0.82 3.14
CA LYS A 115 12.96 -2.26 3.13
C LYS A 115 12.08 -2.67 4.30
N ALA A 116 12.38 -2.19 5.52
CA ALA A 116 11.56 -2.46 6.69
C ALA A 116 10.15 -1.88 6.54
N LEU A 117 10.03 -0.64 6.07
CA LEU A 117 8.72 -0.01 5.82
C LEU A 117 7.91 -0.77 4.77
N TYR A 118 8.56 -1.27 3.72
CA TYR A 118 7.87 -1.99 2.68
C TYR A 118 7.49 -3.41 3.14
N ASP A 119 8.45 -4.19 3.63
CA ASP A 119 8.26 -5.62 3.94
C ASP A 119 7.47 -5.82 5.24
N GLU A 120 7.84 -5.12 6.32
CA GLU A 120 7.29 -5.35 7.64
C GLU A 120 6.01 -4.54 7.91
N LEU A 121 5.86 -3.36 7.28
CA LEU A 121 4.69 -2.53 7.52
C LEU A 121 3.68 -2.59 6.37
N TYR A 122 4.12 -2.37 5.11
CA TYR A 122 3.19 -2.34 3.98
C TYR A 122 2.69 -3.73 3.61
N CYS A 123 3.60 -4.72 3.48
CA CYS A 123 3.25 -6.08 3.05
C CYS A 123 2.45 -6.88 4.08
N GLN A 124 2.54 -6.58 5.37
CA GLN A 124 1.67 -7.20 6.40
C GLN A 124 0.17 -6.97 6.18
N ARG A 125 -0.20 -6.12 5.24
CA ARG A 125 -1.58 -6.00 4.76
C ARG A 125 -2.10 -7.31 4.17
N GLY A 126 -1.24 -8.10 3.52
CA GLY A 126 -1.62 -9.39 2.94
C GLY A 126 -2.20 -10.38 3.96
N GLU A 127 -1.79 -10.34 5.22
CA GLU A 127 -2.39 -11.16 6.28
C GLU A 127 -3.85 -10.78 6.53
N ALA A 128 -4.18 -9.49 6.58
CA ALA A 128 -5.56 -9.05 6.77
C ALA A 128 -6.44 -9.46 5.59
N GLU A 129 -5.93 -9.35 4.36
CA GLU A 129 -6.65 -9.81 3.16
C GLU A 129 -6.83 -11.34 3.14
N ASN A 130 -5.83 -12.11 3.58
CA ASN A 130 -5.94 -13.56 3.71
C ASN A 130 -6.95 -13.94 4.78
N ARG A 131 -6.96 -13.29 5.94
CA ARG A 131 -7.98 -13.53 6.99
C ARG A 131 -9.39 -13.17 6.53
N ILE A 132 -9.54 -12.08 5.75
CA ILE A 132 -10.83 -11.75 5.13
C ILE A 132 -11.25 -12.83 4.13
N LYS A 133 -10.32 -13.33 3.31
CA LYS A 133 -10.59 -14.44 2.39
C LYS A 133 -10.94 -15.74 3.13
N GLU A 134 -10.22 -16.06 4.18
CA GLU A 134 -10.52 -17.22 5.04
C GLU A 134 -11.92 -17.09 5.65
N ALA A 135 -12.28 -15.95 6.18
CA ALA A 135 -13.62 -15.67 6.67
C ALA A 135 -14.67 -15.75 5.55
N GLN A 136 -14.37 -15.25 4.37
CA GLN A 136 -15.26 -15.33 3.22
C GLN A 136 -15.48 -16.77 2.73
N VAL A 137 -14.44 -17.59 2.70
CA VAL A 137 -14.49 -18.96 2.20
C VAL A 137 -14.92 -19.94 3.30
N GLY A 138 -14.31 -19.83 4.49
CA GLY A 138 -14.55 -20.78 5.60
C GLY A 138 -15.86 -20.54 6.35
N LEU A 139 -16.34 -19.29 6.38
CA LEU A 139 -17.56 -18.91 7.12
C LEU A 139 -18.71 -18.49 6.20
N PHE A 140 -18.59 -18.77 4.89
CA PHE A 140 -19.60 -18.42 3.88
C PHE A 140 -19.98 -16.92 3.85
N ALA A 141 -19.09 -16.04 4.31
CA ALA A 141 -19.29 -14.59 4.32
C ALA A 141 -19.26 -13.94 2.90
N THR A 142 -19.27 -14.75 1.84
CA THR A 142 -19.16 -14.30 0.45
C THR A 142 -20.41 -13.62 -0.11
N ARG A 143 -21.57 -13.78 0.54
CA ARG A 143 -22.83 -13.23 0.02
C ARG A 143 -23.51 -12.28 1.01
N THR A 144 -23.16 -11.03 0.91
CA THR A 144 -23.98 -9.90 1.38
C THR A 144 -24.96 -9.50 0.28
N SER A 145 -25.85 -10.39 -0.12
CA SER A 145 -26.74 -10.22 -1.28
C SER A 145 -28.11 -9.67 -0.92
N CYS A 146 -28.33 -9.27 0.31
CA CYS A 146 -29.60 -8.69 0.74
C CYS A 146 -29.66 -7.20 0.38
N HIS A 147 -30.81 -6.73 -0.10
CA HIS A 147 -31.03 -5.31 -0.39
C HIS A 147 -31.08 -4.44 0.88
N HIS A 148 -31.23 -5.03 2.04
CA HIS A 148 -31.24 -4.33 3.32
C HIS A 148 -29.86 -4.40 3.99
N PHE A 149 -29.29 -3.23 4.25
CA PHE A 149 -27.99 -3.09 4.91
C PHE A 149 -27.91 -3.81 6.26
N GLN A 150 -28.97 -3.68 7.08
CA GLN A 150 -29.06 -4.30 8.41
C GLN A 150 -29.01 -5.83 8.37
N SER A 151 -29.65 -6.45 7.37
CA SER A 151 -29.62 -7.92 7.19
C SER A 151 -28.23 -8.41 6.82
N ASN A 152 -27.49 -7.65 6.00
CA ASN A 152 -26.11 -7.96 5.67
C ASN A 152 -25.19 -7.78 6.87
N GLN A 153 -25.41 -6.71 7.66
CA GLN A 153 -24.67 -6.44 8.88
C GLN A 153 -24.89 -7.56 9.93
N LEU A 154 -26.12 -7.98 10.14
CA LEU A 154 -26.42 -9.10 11.05
C LEU A 154 -25.74 -10.40 10.60
N ARG A 155 -25.77 -10.70 9.29
CA ARG A 155 -25.09 -11.87 8.73
C ARG A 155 -23.60 -11.84 8.97
N MET A 156 -22.94 -10.68 8.81
CA MET A 156 -21.52 -10.53 9.09
C MET A 156 -21.16 -10.62 10.58
N LEU A 157 -22.10 -10.32 11.48
CA LEU A 157 -21.91 -10.46 12.93
C LEU A 157 -22.12 -11.88 13.44
N LEU A 158 -22.82 -12.73 12.68
CA LEU A 158 -23.09 -14.14 13.01
C LEU A 158 -22.05 -15.11 12.45
N VAL A 159 -21.07 -14.61 11.73
CA VAL A 159 -19.94 -15.30 11.15
C VAL A 159 -18.70 -15.00 11.97
#